data_e7dee7504e79f3d65b89029eb701975a
#
_entry.id   e7dee7504e79f3d65b89029eb701975a
#
_cell.length_a   1.000
_cell.length_b   1.000
_cell.length_c   1.000
_cell.angle_alpha   90.00
_cell.angle_beta   90.00
_cell.angle_gamma   90.00
#
_symmetry.space_group_name_H-M   'P 1'
#
loop_
_entity.id
_entity.type
_entity.pdbx_description
1 polymer ?
#
loop_
_entity_poly.entity_id
_entity_poly.type
_entity_poly.pdbx_seq_one_letter_code
_entity_poly.pdbx_strand_id
1 'polypeptide(L)'
;MKNIFLESHHINNLNFGFGQFNYNLLKAIACSEEKRFNFYMYCSDTHKYEKEFNHFFKTKKYYSFQRYKIFNIKKKFDLWHSMNQNSKMEPFYKTPYLLTIHNISHIQDYNNYKNLPNHVHFQNKINKSNAIVYISEYAKQSTHQYF
;
A
#
# COMPACT_ATOMS: atom_id res chain seq x y z
N MET A 1 -6.00 14.12 -16.32
CA MET A 1 -5.16 12.98 -15.91
C MET A 1 -5.75 12.36 -14.65
N LYS A 2 -5.73 11.02 -14.55
CA LYS A 2 -6.19 10.32 -13.35
C LYS A 2 -5.15 10.37 -12.24
N ASN A 3 -5.60 10.49 -10.99
CA ASN A 3 -4.76 10.58 -9.81
C ASN A 3 -4.66 9.19 -9.14
N ILE A 4 -3.47 8.65 -9.05
CA ILE A 4 -3.18 7.37 -8.42
C ILE A 4 -2.43 7.61 -7.11
N PHE A 5 -2.96 7.09 -6.02
CA PHE A 5 -2.29 7.13 -4.73
C PHE A 5 -1.53 5.82 -4.48
N LEU A 6 -0.27 5.95 -4.15
CA LEU A 6 0.64 4.85 -3.79
C LEU A 6 0.94 4.95 -2.29
N GLU A 7 0.40 4.01 -1.52
CA GLU A 7 0.60 3.97 -0.07
C GLU A 7 1.99 3.42 0.23
N SER A 8 2.98 4.31 0.26
CA SER A 8 4.41 4.00 0.19
C SER A 8 5.21 4.36 1.46
N HIS A 9 4.52 4.58 2.60
CA HIS A 9 5.21 5.06 3.82
C HIS A 9 6.30 4.11 4.36
N HIS A 10 6.26 2.82 4.00
CA HIS A 10 7.30 1.86 4.36
C HIS A 10 8.64 2.08 3.67
N ILE A 11 8.68 2.91 2.60
CA ILE A 11 9.94 3.28 1.91
C ILE A 11 10.98 3.90 2.86
N ASN A 12 10.53 4.45 3.99
CA ASN A 12 11.40 5.05 4.99
C ASN A 12 12.29 4.03 5.71
N ASN A 13 11.99 2.74 5.58
CA ASN A 13 12.75 1.66 6.23
C ASN A 13 13.18 0.60 5.23
N LEU A 14 14.28 0.84 4.54
CA LEU A 14 14.82 -0.03 3.51
C LEU A 14 15.46 -1.33 4.07
N ASN A 15 15.60 -1.46 5.38
CA ASN A 15 16.10 -2.68 6.00
C ASN A 15 15.04 -3.81 6.05
N PHE A 16 13.78 -3.50 5.76
CA PHE A 16 12.67 -4.45 5.74
C PHE A 16 12.13 -4.68 4.33
N GLY A 17 11.63 -5.89 4.08
CA GLY A 17 11.09 -6.31 2.78
C GLY A 17 10.01 -5.38 2.23
N PHE A 18 9.13 -4.84 3.08
CA PHE A 18 8.12 -3.86 2.64
C PHE A 18 8.74 -2.55 2.11
N GLY A 19 9.81 -2.09 2.76
CA GLY A 19 10.53 -0.89 2.32
C GLY A 19 11.24 -1.11 1.00
N GLN A 20 11.91 -2.25 0.84
CA GLN A 20 12.55 -2.66 -0.41
C GLN A 20 11.53 -2.80 -1.55
N PHE A 21 10.41 -3.45 -1.29
CA PHE A 21 9.34 -3.58 -2.29
C PHE A 21 8.81 -2.20 -2.71
N ASN A 22 8.48 -1.32 -1.75
CA ASN A 22 8.00 0.02 -2.05
C ASN A 22 9.00 0.80 -2.89
N TYR A 23 10.28 0.79 -2.50
CA TYR A 23 11.33 1.48 -3.23
C TYR A 23 11.47 0.98 -4.67
N ASN A 24 11.58 -0.34 -4.86
CA ASN A 24 11.78 -0.93 -6.19
C ASN A 24 10.57 -0.73 -7.10
N LEU A 25 9.33 -0.84 -6.56
CA LEU A 25 8.12 -0.58 -7.33
C LEU A 25 8.05 0.89 -7.77
N LEU A 26 8.31 1.83 -6.85
CA LEU A 26 8.33 3.25 -7.17
C LEU A 26 9.41 3.58 -8.20
N LYS A 27 10.59 3.00 -8.07
CA LYS A 27 11.68 3.15 -9.04
C LYS A 27 11.26 2.65 -10.43
N ALA A 28 10.64 1.47 -10.50
CA ALA A 28 10.14 0.93 -11.77
C ALA A 28 9.06 1.82 -12.40
N ILE A 29 8.12 2.35 -11.60
CA ILE A 29 7.10 3.30 -12.07
C ILE A 29 7.75 4.58 -12.60
N ALA A 30 8.71 5.15 -11.88
CA ALA A 30 9.41 6.36 -12.34
C ALA A 30 10.18 6.12 -13.63
N CYS A 31 10.87 4.96 -13.75
CA CYS A 31 11.60 4.59 -14.96
C CYS A 31 10.69 4.27 -16.16
N SER A 32 9.41 3.97 -15.94
CA SER A 32 8.46 3.76 -17.04
C SER A 32 8.07 5.05 -17.77
N GLU A 33 8.38 6.21 -17.17
CA GLU A 33 8.04 7.56 -17.69
C GLU A 33 6.54 7.71 -18.04
N GLU A 34 5.67 6.98 -17.35
CA GLU A 34 4.23 6.96 -17.61
C GLU A 34 3.59 8.32 -17.31
N LYS A 35 3.17 9.04 -18.35
CA LYS A 35 2.67 10.42 -18.27
C LYS A 35 1.13 10.53 -18.28
N ARG A 36 0.41 9.41 -18.47
CA ARG A 36 -1.09 9.42 -18.49
C ARG A 36 -1.69 9.59 -17.12
N PHE A 37 -0.89 9.39 -16.04
CA PHE A 37 -1.34 9.43 -14.65
C PHE A 37 -0.53 10.43 -13.81
N ASN A 38 -1.19 10.98 -12.79
CA ASN A 38 -0.51 11.69 -11.70
C ASN A 38 -0.30 10.70 -10.55
N PHE A 39 0.93 10.35 -10.25
CA PHE A 39 1.25 9.49 -9.13
C PHE A 39 1.51 10.29 -7.87
N TYR A 40 0.84 9.94 -6.79
CA TYR A 40 1.03 10.49 -5.46
C TYR A 40 1.66 9.45 -4.55
N MET A 41 2.74 9.82 -3.86
CA MET A 41 3.38 8.96 -2.87
C MET A 41 3.45 9.63 -1.50
N TYR A 42 3.42 8.81 -0.45
CA TYR A 42 3.58 9.26 0.93
C TYR A 42 4.86 8.71 1.53
N CYS A 43 5.68 9.61 2.11
CA CYS A 43 6.96 9.28 2.73
C CYS A 43 7.27 10.27 3.87
N SER A 44 8.20 9.93 4.76
CA SER A 44 8.61 10.83 5.83
C SER A 44 9.53 11.94 5.32
N ASP A 45 10.42 11.64 4.39
CA ASP A 45 11.38 12.55 3.78
C ASP A 45 11.02 12.85 2.32
N THR A 46 10.15 13.83 2.12
CA THR A 46 9.69 14.24 0.80
C THR A 46 10.82 14.74 -0.09
N HIS A 47 11.74 15.53 0.48
CA HIS A 47 12.83 16.15 -0.27
C HIS A 47 13.81 15.10 -0.83
N LYS A 48 14.15 14.09 -0.03
CA LYS A 48 14.99 12.98 -0.45
C LYS A 48 14.38 12.28 -1.67
N TYR A 49 13.11 11.88 -1.57
CA TYR A 49 12.47 11.09 -2.61
C TYR A 49 12.03 11.90 -3.83
N GLU A 50 11.78 13.19 -3.69
CA GLU A 50 11.63 14.09 -4.84
C GLU A 50 12.89 14.10 -5.69
N LYS A 51 14.07 14.25 -5.10
CA LYS A 51 15.35 14.17 -5.81
C LYS A 51 15.62 12.77 -6.37
N GLU A 52 15.43 11.74 -5.55
CA GLU A 52 15.67 10.33 -5.92
C GLU A 52 14.90 9.91 -7.17
N PHE A 53 13.66 10.37 -7.31
CA PHE A 53 12.79 10.03 -8.46
C PHE A 53 12.60 11.19 -9.45
N ASN A 54 13.55 12.14 -9.52
CA ASN A 54 13.53 13.26 -10.46
C ASN A 54 12.19 13.99 -10.52
N HIS A 55 11.56 14.24 -9.36
CA HIS A 55 10.26 14.91 -9.24
C HIS A 55 9.10 14.23 -9.98
N PHE A 56 9.24 12.96 -10.32
CA PHE A 56 8.21 12.20 -11.04
C PHE A 56 6.92 12.06 -10.22
N PHE A 57 7.04 11.88 -8.89
CA PHE A 57 5.89 11.74 -7.99
C PHE A 57 5.48 13.07 -7.37
N LYS A 58 4.16 13.22 -7.14
CA LYS A 58 3.64 14.26 -6.24
C LYS A 58 3.76 13.75 -4.80
N THR A 59 4.84 14.12 -4.13
CA THR A 59 5.14 13.67 -2.78
C THR A 59 4.25 14.35 -1.73
N LYS A 60 3.92 13.63 -0.68
CA LYS A 60 3.23 14.13 0.51
C LYS A 60 3.88 13.55 1.76
N LYS A 61 4.01 14.40 2.77
CA LYS A 61 4.57 13.94 4.04
C LYS A 61 3.61 13.00 4.73
N TYR A 62 4.14 11.83 5.11
CA TYR A 62 3.42 10.85 5.90
C TYR A 62 3.44 11.24 7.38
N TYR A 63 2.29 11.14 8.02
CA TYR A 63 2.13 11.30 9.46
C TYR A 63 1.40 10.07 10.02
N SER A 64 1.92 9.47 11.09
CA SER A 64 1.39 8.22 11.67
C SER A 64 -0.06 8.32 12.14
N PHE A 65 -0.54 9.51 12.51
CA PHE A 65 -1.94 9.73 12.91
C PHE A 65 -2.93 9.63 11.73
N GLN A 66 -2.47 9.69 10.47
CA GLN A 66 -3.33 9.53 9.29
C GLN A 66 -3.93 8.12 9.13
N ARG A 67 -3.47 7.14 9.94
CA ARG A 67 -4.11 5.82 10.08
C ARG A 67 -5.47 5.86 10.79
N TYR A 68 -5.77 6.93 11.50
CA TYR A 68 -7.06 7.11 12.16
C TYR A 68 -8.05 7.82 11.23
N LYS A 69 -9.29 7.32 11.16
CA LYS A 69 -10.33 7.74 10.22
C LYS A 69 -10.56 9.26 10.16
N ILE A 70 -10.47 9.94 11.30
CA ILE A 70 -10.64 11.39 11.43
C ILE A 70 -9.55 12.16 10.63
N PHE A 71 -8.34 11.61 10.57
CA PHE A 71 -7.17 12.23 9.94
C PHE A 71 -6.83 11.63 8.57
N ASN A 72 -7.70 10.78 8.02
CA ASN A 72 -7.50 10.22 6.70
C ASN A 72 -7.34 11.31 5.65
N ILE A 73 -6.65 10.96 4.57
CA ILE A 73 -6.37 11.86 3.46
C ILE A 73 -7.69 12.23 2.76
N LYS A 74 -8.16 13.47 2.98
CA LYS A 74 -9.38 14.01 2.39
C LYS A 74 -9.14 14.51 0.95
N LYS A 75 -8.53 13.66 0.12
CA LYS A 75 -8.36 13.88 -1.31
C LYS A 75 -8.95 12.70 -2.05
N LYS A 76 -9.71 12.98 -3.11
CA LYS A 76 -10.24 11.95 -4.01
C LYS A 76 -9.14 11.49 -4.96
N PHE A 77 -8.98 10.18 -5.07
CA PHE A 77 -8.10 9.52 -6.04
C PHE A 77 -8.93 8.65 -6.97
N ASP A 78 -8.42 8.40 -8.16
CA ASP A 78 -9.04 7.49 -9.14
C ASP A 78 -8.63 6.03 -8.87
N LEU A 79 -7.51 5.82 -8.19
CA LEU A 79 -7.04 4.53 -7.69
C LEU A 79 -6.27 4.73 -6.38
N TRP A 80 -6.54 3.88 -5.40
CA TRP A 80 -5.75 3.73 -4.17
C TRP A 80 -5.01 2.40 -4.21
N HIS A 81 -3.70 2.43 -4.24
CA HIS A 81 -2.87 1.24 -4.14
C HIS A 81 -2.32 1.09 -2.72
N SER A 82 -2.88 0.15 -1.97
CA SER A 82 -2.31 -0.29 -0.70
C SER A 82 -1.20 -1.29 -1.00
N MET A 83 0.05 -0.85 -0.85
CA MET A 83 1.24 -1.62 -1.19
C MET A 83 1.62 -2.65 -0.12
N ASN A 84 0.75 -2.81 0.91
CA ASN A 84 0.96 -3.72 2.02
C ASN A 84 -0.38 -4.08 2.67
N GLN A 85 -0.62 -5.38 2.90
CA GLN A 85 -1.82 -5.88 3.57
C GLN A 85 -1.99 -5.39 5.01
N ASN A 86 -0.89 -5.07 5.71
CA ASN A 86 -0.92 -4.63 7.11
C ASN A 86 -1.11 -3.12 7.28
N SER A 87 -1.14 -2.35 6.19
CA SER A 87 -1.34 -0.91 6.27
C SER A 87 -2.68 -0.57 6.90
N LYS A 88 -2.67 0.42 7.79
CA LYS A 88 -3.88 0.99 8.41
C LYS A 88 -4.34 2.27 7.73
N MET A 89 -3.63 2.73 6.70
CA MET A 89 -4.06 3.87 5.90
C MET A 89 -5.13 3.44 4.90
N GLU A 90 -6.23 4.19 4.92
CA GLU A 90 -7.40 3.90 4.11
C GLU A 90 -7.87 5.16 3.38
N PRO A 91 -8.44 5.04 2.18
CA PRO A 91 -9.02 6.18 1.49
C PRO A 91 -10.22 6.72 2.27
N PHE A 92 -10.32 8.05 2.36
CA PHE A 92 -11.49 8.71 2.97
C PHE A 92 -12.75 8.53 2.11
N TYR A 93 -12.61 8.66 0.80
CA TYR A 93 -13.70 8.48 -0.16
C TYR A 93 -13.72 7.07 -0.73
N LYS A 94 -14.90 6.60 -1.18
CA LYS A 94 -15.00 5.36 -1.96
C LYS A 94 -14.15 5.49 -3.22
N THR A 95 -13.13 4.66 -3.33
CA THR A 95 -12.09 4.72 -4.36
C THR A 95 -11.78 3.32 -4.85
N PRO A 96 -11.60 3.09 -6.15
CA PRO A 96 -11.05 1.84 -6.65
C PRO A 96 -9.78 1.46 -5.88
N TYR A 97 -9.72 0.21 -5.40
CA TYR A 97 -8.72 -0.22 -4.44
C TYR A 97 -7.90 -1.40 -4.97
N LEU A 98 -6.60 -1.20 -5.10
CA LEU A 98 -5.63 -2.24 -5.41
C LEU A 98 -4.88 -2.61 -4.13
N LEU A 99 -4.83 -3.91 -3.82
CA LEU A 99 -4.12 -4.44 -2.66
C LEU A 99 -2.94 -5.29 -3.09
N THR A 100 -1.75 -5.02 -2.56
CA THR A 100 -0.61 -5.93 -2.66
C THR A 100 -0.50 -6.77 -1.38
N ILE A 101 -0.44 -8.10 -1.55
CA ILE A 101 -0.27 -9.06 -0.47
C ILE A 101 1.13 -9.67 -0.54
N HIS A 102 1.87 -9.53 0.56
CA HIS A 102 3.24 -10.06 0.70
C HIS A 102 3.27 -11.45 1.33
N ASN A 103 2.54 -11.63 2.43
CA ASN A 103 2.43 -12.89 3.15
C ASN A 103 1.26 -12.85 4.14
N ILE A 104 0.97 -14.00 4.73
CA ILE A 104 -0.03 -14.18 5.79
C ILE A 104 0.56 -14.86 7.03
N SER A 105 1.89 -14.82 7.20
CA SER A 105 2.60 -15.53 8.27
C SER A 105 2.06 -15.25 9.67
N HIS A 106 1.48 -14.07 9.89
CA HIS A 106 0.91 -13.66 11.18
C HIS A 106 -0.32 -14.48 11.63
N ILE A 107 -0.91 -15.31 10.76
CA ILE A 107 -2.08 -16.14 11.09
C ILE A 107 -1.83 -17.64 11.00
N GLN A 108 -0.71 -18.07 10.40
CA GLN A 108 -0.42 -19.49 10.16
C GLN A 108 -0.21 -20.30 11.45
N ASP A 109 0.22 -19.64 12.52
CA ASP A 109 0.59 -20.30 13.78
C ASP A 109 -0.55 -20.32 14.83
N TYR A 110 -1.76 -19.88 14.46
CA TYR A 110 -2.87 -19.73 15.42
C TYR A 110 -4.07 -20.64 15.09
N ASN A 111 -4.44 -21.51 16.00
CA ASN A 111 -5.63 -22.38 15.86
C ASN A 111 -6.95 -21.61 15.75
N ASN A 112 -7.03 -20.41 16.33
CA ASN A 112 -8.24 -19.57 16.32
C ASN A 112 -8.00 -18.22 15.63
N TYR A 113 -7.32 -18.24 14.49
CA TYR A 113 -6.88 -17.03 13.76
C TYR A 113 -8.04 -16.14 13.30
N LYS A 114 -9.23 -16.71 13.04
CA LYS A 114 -10.37 -15.96 12.47
C LYS A 114 -10.85 -14.79 13.34
N ASN A 115 -10.67 -14.90 14.65
CA ASN A 115 -11.04 -13.86 15.61
C ASN A 115 -9.92 -12.86 15.91
N LEU A 116 -8.73 -13.06 15.35
CA LEU A 116 -7.64 -12.12 15.58
C LEU A 116 -7.94 -10.77 14.88
N PRO A 117 -7.69 -9.63 15.55
CA PRO A 117 -7.91 -8.31 14.96
C PRO A 117 -7.21 -8.10 13.62
N ASN A 118 -6.00 -8.66 13.47
CA ASN A 118 -5.24 -8.59 12.21
C ASN A 118 -5.91 -9.40 11.09
N HIS A 119 -6.49 -10.56 11.42
CA HIS A 119 -7.23 -11.35 10.43
C HIS A 119 -8.48 -10.61 9.96
N VAL A 120 -9.29 -10.08 10.88
CA VAL A 120 -10.49 -9.30 10.56
C VAL A 120 -10.13 -8.08 9.71
N HIS A 121 -9.07 -7.37 10.09
CA HIS A 121 -8.59 -6.22 9.31
C HIS A 121 -8.18 -6.62 7.89
N PHE A 122 -7.45 -7.71 7.74
CA PHE A 122 -7.00 -8.19 6.44
C PHE A 122 -8.18 -8.70 5.59
N GLN A 123 -9.11 -9.47 6.17
CA GLN A 123 -10.34 -9.89 5.47
C GLN A 123 -11.13 -8.69 4.95
N ASN A 124 -11.26 -7.63 5.75
CA ASN A 124 -11.91 -6.39 5.32
C ASN A 124 -11.19 -5.71 4.16
N LYS A 125 -9.86 -5.77 4.11
CA LYS A 125 -9.08 -5.26 2.97
C LYS A 125 -9.31 -6.08 1.70
N ILE A 126 -9.29 -7.40 1.80
CA ILE A 126 -9.61 -8.29 0.68
C ILE A 126 -11.00 -7.97 0.14
N ASN A 127 -12.02 -7.93 1.01
CA ASN A 127 -13.42 -7.72 0.62
C ASN A 127 -13.67 -6.38 -0.09
N LYS A 128 -12.94 -5.33 0.24
CA LYS A 128 -13.08 -4.02 -0.42
C LYS A 128 -12.22 -3.84 -1.66
N SER A 129 -11.25 -4.75 -1.90
CA SER A 129 -10.33 -4.63 -3.01
C SER A 129 -11.03 -4.91 -4.34
N ASN A 130 -10.79 -4.06 -5.33
CA ASN A 130 -11.24 -4.29 -6.71
C ASN A 130 -10.27 -5.21 -7.45
N ALA A 131 -8.98 -5.23 -7.04
CA ALA A 131 -7.96 -6.13 -7.56
C ALA A 131 -6.92 -6.41 -6.48
N ILE A 132 -6.31 -7.59 -6.57
CA ILE A 132 -5.26 -8.05 -5.66
C ILE A 132 -4.04 -8.47 -6.48
N VAL A 133 -2.87 -8.03 -6.02
CA VAL A 133 -1.56 -8.47 -6.52
C VAL A 133 -0.87 -9.25 -5.41
N TYR A 134 -0.32 -10.40 -5.74
CA TYR A 134 0.50 -11.22 -4.85
C TYR A 134 1.96 -11.09 -5.26
N ILE A 135 2.87 -10.97 -4.29
CA ILE A 135 4.31 -10.86 -4.61
C ILE A 135 4.93 -12.21 -5.03
N SER A 136 4.24 -13.31 -4.78
CA SER A 136 4.66 -14.67 -5.14
C SER A 136 3.48 -15.62 -5.24
N GLU A 137 3.67 -16.75 -5.91
CA GLU A 137 2.66 -17.82 -5.94
C GLU A 137 2.40 -18.38 -4.54
N TYR A 138 3.42 -18.48 -3.69
CA TYR A 138 3.26 -18.88 -2.30
C TYR A 138 2.32 -17.94 -1.53
N ALA A 139 2.49 -16.61 -1.67
CA ALA A 139 1.61 -15.62 -1.03
C ALA A 139 0.16 -15.77 -1.51
N LYS A 140 -0.06 -16.06 -2.79
CA LYS A 140 -1.37 -16.30 -3.37
C LYS A 140 -2.02 -17.55 -2.79
N GLN A 141 -1.35 -18.70 -2.88
CA GLN A 141 -1.86 -19.99 -2.39
C GLN A 141 -2.16 -19.93 -0.89
N SER A 142 -1.24 -19.41 -0.08
CA SER A 142 -1.45 -19.22 1.35
C SER A 142 -2.65 -18.32 1.64
N THR A 143 -2.81 -17.21 0.90
CA THR A 143 -3.97 -16.34 1.10
C THR A 143 -5.27 -17.08 0.79
N HIS A 144 -5.35 -17.82 -0.31
CA HIS A 144 -6.55 -18.57 -0.69
C HIS A 144 -6.88 -19.72 0.28
N GLN A 145 -5.90 -20.23 1.00
CA GLN A 145 -6.12 -21.26 2.02
C GLN A 145 -6.83 -20.72 3.28
N TYR A 146 -6.58 -19.48 3.65
CA TYR A 146 -7.04 -18.90 4.92
C TYR A 146 -8.15 -17.83 4.77
N PHE A 147 -8.36 -17.35 3.55
CA PHE A 147 -9.34 -16.31 3.18
C PHE A 147 -10.22 -16.77 1.98
#